data_5cbd3315b6832c48b2771f0fd99eb2b7
#
_entry.id   5cbd3315b6832c48b2771f0fd99eb2b7
#
_cell.length_a   1.000
_cell.length_b   1.000
_cell.length_c   1.000
_cell.angle_alpha   90.00
_cell.angle_beta   90.00
_cell.angle_gamma   90.00
#
_symmetry.space_group_name_H-M   'P 1'
#
loop_
_entity.id
_entity.type
_entity.pdbx_description
1 polymer ?
#
loop_
_entity_poly.entity_id
_entity_poly.type
_entity_poly.pdbx_seq_one_letter_code
_entity_poly.pdbx_strand_id
1 'polypeptide(L)'
;MSTAKKKAAKSAKSAAGRLKKSATRSAAKRTRRATQGTAKRGPTVLVATRKGAWLFHGDPARRTWRADGPHFLGHNVSHLVLDPRDGKTLLAAAKTGHLGPTIFRSTDLGKSWKEAKQPPAFAKVA
;
A
#
# COMPACT_ATOMS: atom_id res chain seq x y z
N MET A 1 64.26 16.87 -9.14
CA MET A 1 63.47 15.68 -9.54
C MET A 1 62.86 15.03 -8.32
N SER A 2 61.85 15.61 -7.69
CA SER A 2 61.21 15.00 -6.49
C SER A 2 59.79 15.43 -6.20
N THR A 3 59.02 15.81 -7.21
CA THR A 3 57.62 16.26 -6.98
C THR A 3 56.53 15.33 -7.56
N ALA A 4 56.90 14.37 -8.43
CA ALA A 4 55.93 13.48 -9.08
C ALA A 4 55.48 12.28 -8.21
N LYS A 5 56.35 11.81 -7.28
CA LYS A 5 56.07 10.60 -6.48
C LYS A 5 55.08 10.79 -5.32
N LYS A 6 54.90 12.02 -4.85
CA LYS A 6 53.98 12.33 -3.73
C LYS A 6 52.51 12.48 -4.15
N LYS A 7 52.23 12.75 -5.43
CA LYS A 7 50.86 12.93 -5.95
C LYS A 7 50.13 11.61 -6.24
N ALA A 8 50.87 10.57 -6.61
CA ALA A 8 50.30 9.24 -6.89
C ALA A 8 49.81 8.51 -5.62
N ALA A 9 50.51 8.65 -4.50
CA ALA A 9 50.14 7.99 -3.25
C ALA A 9 48.86 8.56 -2.62
N LYS A 10 48.56 9.84 -2.85
CA LYS A 10 47.33 10.49 -2.31
C LYS A 10 46.06 10.10 -3.09
N SER A 11 46.20 9.78 -4.37
CA SER A 11 45.08 9.32 -5.24
C SER A 11 44.63 7.89 -4.89
N ALA A 12 45.57 6.99 -4.61
CA ALA A 12 45.28 5.60 -4.29
C ALA A 12 44.53 5.43 -2.94
N LYS A 13 44.81 6.25 -1.92
CA LYS A 13 44.14 6.22 -0.63
C LYS A 13 42.68 6.71 -0.72
N SER A 14 42.39 7.65 -1.60
CA SER A 14 41.03 8.19 -1.82
C SER A 14 40.11 7.16 -2.49
N ALA A 15 40.62 6.38 -3.46
CA ALA A 15 39.83 5.37 -4.17
C ALA A 15 39.48 4.17 -3.27
N ALA A 16 40.41 3.70 -2.44
CA ALA A 16 40.16 2.59 -1.51
C ALA A 16 39.12 2.93 -0.43
N GLY A 17 39.10 4.16 0.07
CA GLY A 17 38.09 4.62 1.04
C GLY A 17 36.68 4.75 0.46
N ARG A 18 36.55 5.05 -0.84
CA ARG A 18 35.27 5.19 -1.52
C ARG A 18 34.61 3.83 -1.81
N LEU A 19 35.38 2.81 -2.16
CA LEU A 19 34.86 1.44 -2.38
C LEU A 19 34.32 0.81 -1.08
N LYS A 20 35.02 0.99 0.05
CA LYS A 20 34.54 0.43 1.34
C LYS A 20 33.25 1.07 1.83
N LYS A 21 33.01 2.37 1.59
CA LYS A 21 31.75 3.05 1.98
C LYS A 21 30.56 2.63 1.12
N SER A 22 30.74 2.30 -0.16
CA SER A 22 29.65 1.85 -1.04
C SER A 22 29.22 0.42 -0.72
N ALA A 23 30.14 -0.48 -0.41
CA ALA A 23 29.84 -1.86 -0.06
C ALA A 23 29.07 -1.98 1.26
N THR A 24 29.43 -1.19 2.29
CA THR A 24 28.72 -1.18 3.59
C THR A 24 27.29 -0.59 3.47
N ARG A 25 27.07 0.40 2.60
CA ARG A 25 25.71 0.94 2.37
C ARG A 25 24.80 -0.04 1.64
N SER A 26 25.32 -0.81 0.69
CA SER A 26 24.56 -1.84 -0.04
C SER A 26 24.18 -3.01 0.86
N ALA A 27 25.06 -3.45 1.74
CA ALA A 27 24.79 -4.51 2.71
C ALA A 27 23.73 -4.09 3.73
N ALA A 28 23.81 -2.86 4.30
CA ALA A 28 22.83 -2.34 5.24
C ALA A 28 21.43 -2.18 4.61
N LYS A 29 21.36 -1.82 3.31
CA LYS A 29 20.08 -1.70 2.58
C LYS A 29 19.45 -3.07 2.28
N ARG A 30 20.26 -4.11 2.01
CA ARG A 30 19.78 -5.49 1.81
C ARG A 30 19.27 -6.11 3.11
N THR A 31 19.95 -5.90 4.23
CA THR A 31 19.53 -6.44 5.54
C THR A 31 18.21 -5.81 6.02
N ARG A 32 18.00 -4.50 5.79
CA ARG A 32 16.72 -3.84 6.11
C ARG A 32 15.54 -4.32 5.25
N ARG A 33 15.79 -4.79 4.01
CA ARG A 33 14.74 -5.31 3.12
C ARG A 33 14.36 -6.76 3.46
N ALA A 34 15.26 -7.53 4.01
CA ALA A 34 15.02 -8.92 4.41
C ALA A 34 14.22 -9.05 5.72
N THR A 35 14.23 -8.03 6.60
CA THR A 35 13.49 -8.04 7.88
C THR A 35 12.10 -7.39 7.80
N GLN A 36 11.65 -6.89 6.63
CA GLN A 36 10.28 -6.41 6.43
C GLN A 36 9.28 -7.50 6.02
N GLY A 37 9.65 -8.75 6.08
CA GLY A 37 8.80 -9.88 5.72
C GLY A 37 8.34 -10.67 6.95
N THR A 38 7.08 -10.51 7.32
CA THR A 38 6.23 -11.29 8.24
C THR A 38 5.93 -10.68 9.62
N ALA A 39 5.80 -9.39 9.75
CA ALA A 39 4.97 -8.88 10.83
C ALA A 39 3.55 -9.47 10.62
N LYS A 40 3.09 -10.34 11.53
CA LYS A 40 1.73 -10.91 11.50
C LYS A 40 0.76 -9.74 11.38
N ARG A 41 0.13 -9.59 10.20
CA ARG A 41 -0.89 -8.55 10.02
C ARG A 41 -2.04 -8.89 10.96
N GLY A 42 -2.49 -7.92 11.73
CA GLY A 42 -3.68 -8.06 12.53
C GLY A 42 -4.93 -8.18 11.66
N PRO A 43 -6.08 -8.47 12.26
CA PRO A 43 -7.35 -8.57 11.54
C PRO A 43 -7.76 -7.21 10.98
N THR A 44 -8.45 -7.23 9.84
CA THR A 44 -9.10 -6.04 9.27
C THR A 44 -10.61 -6.26 9.26
N VAL A 45 -11.35 -5.34 9.86
CA VAL A 45 -12.81 -5.32 9.83
C VAL A 45 -13.27 -4.30 8.81
N LEU A 46 -14.17 -4.70 7.93
CA LEU A 46 -14.74 -3.89 6.87
C LEU A 46 -16.17 -3.51 7.27
N VAL A 47 -16.48 -2.22 7.30
CA VAL A 47 -17.78 -1.71 7.69
C VAL A 47 -18.37 -0.87 6.57
N ALA A 48 -19.44 -1.36 5.95
CA ALA A 48 -20.21 -0.66 4.93
C ALA A 48 -21.48 -0.07 5.56
N THR A 49 -21.80 1.19 5.27
CA THR A 49 -22.94 1.90 5.82
C THR A 49 -23.62 2.78 4.77
N ARG A 50 -24.77 3.35 5.14
CA ARG A 50 -25.48 4.36 4.32
C ARG A 50 -24.75 5.71 4.25
N LYS A 51 -23.71 5.92 5.04
CA LYS A 51 -22.99 7.19 5.14
C LYS A 51 -21.52 7.10 4.69
N GLY A 52 -21.13 5.95 4.15
CA GLY A 52 -19.76 5.66 3.73
C GLY A 52 -19.27 4.30 4.21
N ALA A 53 -17.99 4.05 4.05
CA ALA A 53 -17.34 2.82 4.49
C ALA A 53 -16.09 3.11 5.32
N TRP A 54 -15.76 2.19 6.21
CA TRP A 54 -14.57 2.26 7.08
C TRP A 54 -13.84 0.93 7.09
N LEU A 55 -12.52 1.01 7.21
CA LEU A 55 -11.65 -0.13 7.48
C LEU A 55 -11.07 0.04 8.87
N PHE A 56 -11.23 -0.97 9.70
CA PHE A 56 -10.61 -1.01 11.03
C PHE A 56 -9.48 -2.02 11.03
N HIS A 57 -8.26 -1.54 11.21
CA HIS A 57 -7.05 -2.36 11.26
C HIS A 57 -6.69 -2.62 12.71
N GLY A 58 -6.79 -3.88 13.13
CA GLY A 58 -6.37 -4.34 14.45
C GLY A 58 -4.89 -4.68 14.50
N ASP A 59 -4.30 -4.55 15.68
CA ASP A 59 -3.01 -5.16 15.97
C ASP A 59 -3.14 -6.70 16.06
N PRO A 60 -2.05 -7.46 15.99
CA PRO A 60 -2.10 -8.92 16.09
C PRO A 60 -2.73 -9.43 17.40
N ALA A 61 -2.63 -8.67 18.50
CA ALA A 61 -3.23 -8.99 19.79
C ALA A 61 -4.68 -8.52 19.91
N ARG A 62 -5.21 -7.80 18.93
CA ARG A 62 -6.58 -7.23 18.88
C ARG A 62 -6.90 -6.26 20.02
N ARG A 63 -5.87 -5.63 20.59
CA ARG A 63 -6.03 -4.67 21.69
C ARG A 63 -6.23 -3.25 21.21
N THR A 64 -5.62 -2.91 20.07
CA THR A 64 -5.70 -1.57 19.48
C THR A 64 -6.24 -1.65 18.06
N TRP A 65 -7.05 -0.66 17.69
CA TRP A 65 -7.68 -0.56 16.37
C TRP A 65 -7.47 0.82 15.79
N ARG A 66 -7.03 0.87 14.54
CA ARG A 66 -6.90 2.11 13.78
C ARG A 66 -8.04 2.16 12.75
N ALA A 67 -8.88 3.18 12.83
CA ALA A 67 -9.89 3.45 11.84
C ALA A 67 -9.28 4.14 10.60
N ASP A 68 -9.69 3.69 9.42
CA ASP A 68 -9.34 4.26 8.13
C ASP A 68 -10.64 4.55 7.37
N GLY A 69 -10.86 5.79 6.99
CA GLY A 69 -12.10 6.28 6.39
C GLY A 69 -12.52 7.63 6.99
N PRO A 70 -13.70 8.14 6.61
CA PRO A 70 -14.70 7.49 5.76
C PRO A 70 -14.33 7.45 4.28
N HIS A 71 -14.46 6.29 3.66
CA HIS A 71 -14.47 6.16 2.21
C HIS A 71 -15.90 6.40 1.71
N PHE A 72 -16.05 7.03 0.55
CA PHE A 72 -17.38 7.35 -0.05
C PHE A 72 -18.29 8.14 0.90
N LEU A 73 -17.75 9.15 1.59
CA LEU A 73 -18.52 9.95 2.55
C LEU A 73 -19.83 10.47 1.96
N GLY A 74 -20.93 10.26 2.68
CA GLY A 74 -22.26 10.68 2.29
C GLY A 74 -22.97 9.74 1.30
N HIS A 75 -22.30 8.71 0.80
CA HIS A 75 -22.87 7.73 -0.12
C HIS A 75 -23.27 6.44 0.58
N ASN A 76 -24.26 5.77 0.02
CA ASN A 76 -24.67 4.46 0.51
C ASN A 76 -23.73 3.39 -0.02
N VAL A 77 -22.97 2.76 0.87
CA VAL A 77 -22.13 1.60 0.57
C VAL A 77 -22.85 0.36 1.07
N SER A 78 -23.25 -0.51 0.15
CA SER A 78 -24.01 -1.72 0.47
C SER A 78 -23.10 -2.88 0.83
N HIS A 79 -21.92 -2.95 0.21
CA HIS A 79 -21.00 -4.07 0.39
C HIS A 79 -19.55 -3.61 0.29
N LEU A 80 -18.69 -4.23 1.09
CA LEU A 80 -17.24 -4.02 1.03
C LEU A 80 -16.56 -5.38 1.23
N VAL A 81 -15.71 -5.76 0.30
CA VAL A 81 -15.05 -7.08 0.28
C VAL A 81 -13.54 -6.91 0.06
N LEU A 82 -12.75 -7.64 0.84
CA LEU A 82 -11.32 -7.75 0.64
C LEU A 82 -11.02 -9.08 -0.05
N ASP A 83 -10.23 -9.05 -1.12
CA ASP A 83 -9.76 -10.27 -1.80
C ASP A 83 -8.76 -11.00 -0.89
N PRO A 84 -9.08 -12.22 -0.43
CA PRO A 84 -8.21 -12.97 0.47
C PRO A 84 -6.94 -13.47 -0.21
N ARG A 85 -6.91 -13.53 -1.55
CA ARG A 85 -5.76 -14.06 -2.31
C ARG A 85 -4.56 -13.13 -2.26
N ASP A 86 -4.78 -11.82 -2.32
CA ASP A 86 -3.71 -10.82 -2.31
C ASP A 86 -3.70 -9.97 -1.02
N GLY A 87 -4.80 -9.96 -0.27
CA GLY A 87 -4.96 -9.17 0.95
C GLY A 87 -4.80 -7.66 0.75
N LYS A 88 -5.04 -7.15 -0.46
CA LYS A 88 -4.87 -5.75 -0.84
C LYS A 88 -6.01 -5.21 -1.69
N THR A 89 -6.60 -6.05 -2.54
CA THR A 89 -7.68 -5.64 -3.42
C THR A 89 -8.98 -5.58 -2.64
N LEU A 90 -9.65 -4.43 -2.70
CA LEU A 90 -10.98 -4.19 -2.16
C LEU A 90 -11.96 -3.96 -3.30
N LEU A 91 -13.18 -4.45 -3.11
CA LEU A 91 -14.33 -4.13 -3.93
C LEU A 91 -15.40 -3.49 -3.06
N ALA A 92 -15.98 -2.39 -3.52
CA ALA A 92 -17.06 -1.69 -2.84
C ALA A 92 -18.25 -1.54 -3.79
N ALA A 93 -19.42 -2.00 -3.35
CA ALA A 93 -20.68 -1.71 -4.01
C ALA A 93 -21.28 -0.45 -3.38
N ALA A 94 -21.31 0.64 -4.12
CA ALA A 94 -21.78 1.93 -3.63
C ALA A 94 -22.78 2.58 -4.60
N LYS A 95 -23.73 3.32 -4.04
CA LYS A 95 -24.64 4.18 -4.78
C LYS A 95 -24.12 5.61 -4.69
N THR A 96 -23.47 6.09 -5.75
CA THR A 96 -22.89 7.43 -5.82
C THR A 96 -23.72 8.30 -6.76
N GLY A 97 -24.32 9.37 -6.21
CA GLY A 97 -25.02 10.41 -6.99
C GLY A 97 -26.09 9.86 -7.93
N HIS A 98 -26.08 10.41 -9.16
CA HIS A 98 -27.09 10.18 -10.20
C HIS A 98 -26.81 8.98 -11.13
N LEU A 99 -25.65 8.34 -11.00
CA LEU A 99 -25.28 7.18 -11.83
C LEU A 99 -25.83 5.85 -11.30
N GLY A 100 -26.48 5.88 -10.11
CA GLY A 100 -27.05 4.68 -9.50
C GLY A 100 -26.02 3.79 -8.81
N PRO A 101 -26.36 2.51 -8.58
CA PRO A 101 -25.42 1.56 -7.97
C PRO A 101 -24.29 1.21 -8.92
N THR A 102 -23.06 1.25 -8.41
CA THR A 102 -21.86 0.90 -9.16
C THR A 102 -20.86 0.17 -8.28
N ILE A 103 -19.79 -0.35 -8.88
CA ILE A 103 -18.73 -1.06 -8.17
C ILE A 103 -17.43 -0.27 -8.30
N PHE A 104 -16.79 -0.06 -7.18
CA PHE A 104 -15.45 0.50 -7.08
C PHE A 104 -14.44 -0.57 -6.72
N ARG A 105 -13.25 -0.46 -7.29
CA ARG A 105 -12.11 -1.32 -6.99
C ARG A 105 -10.94 -0.48 -6.47
N SER A 106 -10.33 -0.95 -5.39
CA SER A 106 -9.06 -0.48 -4.88
C SER A 106 -8.03 -1.61 -4.95
N THR A 107 -6.78 -1.32 -5.27
CA THR A 107 -5.68 -2.28 -5.26
C THR A 107 -4.62 -1.97 -4.21
N ASP A 108 -4.90 -1.01 -3.33
CA ASP A 108 -3.97 -0.43 -2.36
C ASP A 108 -4.59 -0.28 -0.95
N LEU A 109 -5.51 -1.18 -0.61
CA LEU A 109 -6.21 -1.20 0.69
C LEU A 109 -7.05 0.06 0.94
N GLY A 110 -7.73 0.58 -0.08
CA GLY A 110 -8.65 1.70 0.05
C GLY A 110 -8.03 3.08 -0.11
N LYS A 111 -6.73 3.20 -0.38
CA LYS A 111 -6.09 4.51 -0.58
C LYS A 111 -6.55 5.19 -1.86
N SER A 112 -6.80 4.43 -2.91
CA SER A 112 -7.38 4.90 -4.16
C SER A 112 -8.50 3.99 -4.63
N TRP A 113 -9.51 4.56 -5.29
CA TRP A 113 -10.68 3.85 -5.78
C TRP A 113 -10.90 4.17 -7.26
N LYS A 114 -11.16 3.13 -8.05
CA LYS A 114 -11.53 3.25 -9.46
C LYS A 114 -12.90 2.63 -9.66
N GLU A 115 -13.77 3.37 -10.32
CA GLU A 115 -15.09 2.88 -10.70
C GLU A 115 -14.98 1.84 -11.83
N ALA A 116 -15.85 0.82 -11.78
CA ALA A 116 -15.96 -0.16 -12.85
C ALA A 116 -16.49 0.50 -14.13
N LYS A 117 -15.82 0.28 -15.25
CA LYS A 117 -16.27 0.82 -16.55
C LYS A 117 -17.62 0.24 -16.99
N GLN A 118 -17.91 -0.99 -16.60
CA GLN A 118 -19.15 -1.69 -16.86
C GLN A 118 -19.64 -2.31 -15.54
N PRO A 119 -20.44 -1.58 -14.75
CA PRO A 119 -21.01 -2.14 -13.54
C PRO A 119 -22.02 -3.26 -13.90
N PRO A 120 -22.22 -4.23 -13.00
CA PRO A 120 -23.25 -5.24 -13.17
C PRO A 120 -24.61 -4.58 -13.39
N ALA A 121 -25.34 -5.01 -14.38
CA ALA A 121 -26.69 -4.55 -14.69
C ALA A 121 -27.59 -5.74 -14.98
N PHE A 122 -28.87 -5.61 -14.63
CA PHE A 122 -29.86 -6.60 -15.04
C PHE A 122 -30.09 -6.49 -16.54
N ALA A 123 -30.38 -7.62 -17.19
CA ALA A 123 -30.81 -7.64 -18.57
C ALA A 123 -32.11 -6.79 -18.67
N LYS A 124 -32.17 -5.94 -19.70
CA LYS A 124 -33.42 -5.23 -19.99
C LYS A 124 -34.46 -6.29 -20.39
N VAL A 125 -35.52 -6.40 -19.61
CA VAL A 125 -36.67 -7.19 -19.98
C VAL A 125 -37.34 -6.43 -21.14
N ALA A 126 -37.46 -7.08 -22.27
CA ALA A 126 -38.17 -6.55 -23.43
C ALA A 126 -39.66 -6.49 -23.16
#